data_137ed40891aabc6b1a95cefe2050243b
#
_entry.id   137ed40891aabc6b1a95cefe2050243b
#
_cell.length_a   1.000
_cell.length_b   1.000
_cell.length_c   1.000
_cell.angle_alpha   90.00
_cell.angle_beta   90.00
_cell.angle_gamma   90.00
#
_symmetry.space_group_name_H-M   'P 1'
#
loop_
_entity.id
_entity.type
_entity.pdbx_description
1 polymer ?
#
loop_
_entity_poly.entity_id
_entity_poly.type
_entity_poly.pdbx_seq_one_letter_code
_entity_poly.pdbx_strand_id
1 'polypeptide(L)'
;MSKRLGIVALVLLVMASCAVVSASELNAVDHGTIIQPANNSEFSQIKPLTVSGSVTQSQTTWQTKVVSAYITSMNVNLYWGNPSNSLQLRIYSPDGSIYGPVYDNYNGTIDGRINLNVLNRAGIPKGTWYYEIYGYSVKGTQSYTI
;
A
#
# COMPACT_ATOMS: atom_id res chain seq x y z
N MET A 1 50.00 -56.10 -2.35
CA MET A 1 49.02 -55.50 -3.22
C MET A 1 47.93 -54.91 -2.34
N SER A 2 47.95 -53.61 -2.10
CA SER A 2 46.95 -52.89 -1.25
C SER A 2 46.44 -51.69 -2.03
N LYS A 3 45.21 -51.77 -2.42
CA LYS A 3 44.48 -50.66 -3.13
C LYS A 3 43.94 -49.69 -2.10
N ARG A 4 44.44 -48.46 -2.10
CA ARG A 4 43.93 -47.36 -1.31
C ARG A 4 42.73 -46.74 -2.05
N LEU A 5 41.56 -46.82 -1.46
CA LEU A 5 40.35 -46.20 -1.93
C LEU A 5 40.29 -44.74 -1.40
N GLY A 6 40.45 -43.79 -2.30
CA GLY A 6 40.33 -42.35 -1.96
C GLY A 6 38.85 -41.95 -1.82
N ILE A 7 38.48 -41.46 -0.65
CA ILE A 7 37.18 -40.86 -0.38
C ILE A 7 37.22 -39.40 -0.88
N VAL A 8 36.49 -39.12 -1.95
CA VAL A 8 36.26 -37.75 -2.40
C VAL A 8 35.07 -37.21 -1.59
N ALA A 9 35.36 -36.30 -0.66
CA ALA A 9 34.34 -35.57 0.07
C ALA A 9 33.73 -34.51 -0.84
N LEU A 10 32.48 -34.74 -1.26
CA LEU A 10 31.66 -33.77 -1.99
C LEU A 10 31.12 -32.76 -0.99
N VAL A 11 31.71 -31.57 -0.94
CA VAL A 11 31.17 -30.44 -0.16
C VAL A 11 29.98 -29.85 -0.94
N LEU A 12 28.77 -30.12 -0.47
CA LEU A 12 27.55 -29.52 -0.99
C LEU A 12 27.44 -28.10 -0.41
N LEU A 13 27.77 -27.09 -1.23
CA LEU A 13 27.56 -25.68 -0.91
C LEU A 13 26.06 -25.35 -1.08
N VAL A 14 25.30 -25.33 0.01
CA VAL A 14 23.92 -24.87 0.01
C VAL A 14 23.91 -23.35 -0.08
N MET A 15 23.71 -22.84 -1.29
CA MET A 15 23.40 -21.42 -1.50
C MET A 15 21.99 -21.17 -1.00
N ALA A 16 21.86 -20.58 0.18
CA ALA A 16 20.60 -20.02 0.64
C ALA A 16 20.26 -18.81 -0.25
N SER A 17 19.40 -19.03 -1.24
CA SER A 17 18.82 -17.93 -1.99
C SER A 17 17.86 -17.18 -1.07
N CYS A 18 18.28 -16.01 -0.60
CA CYS A 18 17.43 -15.06 0.08
C CYS A 18 16.39 -14.57 -0.97
N ALA A 19 15.18 -15.13 -0.92
CA ALA A 19 14.06 -14.63 -1.72
C ALA A 19 13.74 -13.24 -1.22
N VAL A 20 14.08 -12.23 -1.99
CA VAL A 20 13.58 -10.87 -1.80
C VAL A 20 12.09 -10.94 -2.11
N VAL A 21 11.25 -10.89 -1.07
CA VAL A 21 9.81 -10.74 -1.24
C VAL A 21 9.58 -9.35 -1.82
N SER A 22 9.42 -9.28 -3.13
CA SER A 22 8.96 -8.09 -3.82
C SER A 22 7.57 -7.75 -3.29
N ALA A 23 7.38 -6.50 -2.86
CA ALA A 23 6.05 -5.98 -2.54
C ALA A 23 5.11 -6.28 -3.72
N SER A 24 4.03 -7.00 -3.44
CA SER A 24 3.06 -7.40 -4.46
C SER A 24 2.44 -6.14 -5.06
N GLU A 25 2.65 -5.93 -6.35
CA GLU A 25 1.89 -4.95 -7.11
C GLU A 25 0.42 -5.35 -7.09
N LEU A 26 -0.45 -4.47 -6.57
CA LEU A 26 -1.90 -4.61 -6.67
C LEU A 26 -2.31 -4.29 -8.12
N ASN A 27 -2.23 -5.29 -8.99
CA ASN A 27 -2.69 -5.18 -10.37
C ASN A 27 -4.22 -5.25 -10.42
N ALA A 28 -4.88 -4.09 -10.35
CA ALA A 28 -6.24 -3.95 -10.86
C ALA A 28 -6.19 -3.85 -12.39
N VAL A 29 -7.25 -4.29 -13.07
CA VAL A 29 -7.38 -4.27 -14.54
C VAL A 29 -7.01 -2.90 -15.08
N ASP A 30 -5.97 -2.91 -15.86
CA ASP A 30 -5.00 -1.86 -16.02
C ASP A 30 -5.36 -0.90 -17.17
N HIS A 31 -5.69 0.33 -16.83
CA HIS A 31 -5.58 1.49 -17.71
C HIS A 31 -4.19 2.17 -17.52
N GLY A 32 -3.14 1.41 -17.15
CA GLY A 32 -1.79 1.91 -16.91
C GLY A 32 -1.59 2.59 -15.56
N THR A 33 -2.51 2.42 -14.62
CA THR A 33 -2.39 2.96 -13.26
C THR A 33 -1.75 1.92 -12.33
N ILE A 34 -0.68 2.33 -11.64
CA ILE A 34 0.06 1.51 -10.66
C ILE A 34 -0.18 2.09 -9.28
N ILE A 35 -0.47 1.23 -8.31
CA ILE A 35 -0.52 1.56 -6.88
C ILE A 35 0.67 0.91 -6.20
N GLN A 36 1.49 1.71 -5.52
CA GLN A 36 2.66 1.22 -4.80
C GLN A 36 2.82 1.94 -3.45
N PRO A 37 3.53 1.33 -2.47
CA PRO A 37 3.88 2.03 -1.23
C PRO A 37 4.63 3.33 -1.54
N ALA A 38 4.27 4.41 -0.85
CA ALA A 38 4.98 5.67 -0.96
C ALA A 38 6.18 5.67 0.00
N ASN A 39 7.35 6.09 -0.50
CA ASN A 39 8.50 6.36 0.35
C ASN A 39 8.27 7.67 1.12
N ASN A 40 8.51 7.65 2.42
CA ASN A 40 8.28 8.80 3.31
C ASN A 40 9.15 10.04 3.00
N SER A 41 10.13 9.94 2.10
CA SER A 41 11.09 10.99 1.80
C SER A 41 10.72 11.95 0.67
N GLU A 42 9.71 11.65 -0.16
CA GLU A 42 9.49 12.40 -1.40
C GLU A 42 8.42 13.51 -1.34
N PHE A 43 7.65 13.65 -0.25
CA PHE A 43 6.50 14.57 -0.19
C PHE A 43 6.68 15.73 0.81
N SER A 44 7.79 16.46 0.71
CA SER A 44 8.04 17.63 1.58
C SER A 44 7.50 18.97 1.07
N GLN A 45 6.86 19.07 -0.10
CA GLN A 45 6.65 20.37 -0.74
C GLN A 45 5.18 20.81 -0.96
N ILE A 46 4.20 19.94 -0.82
CA ILE A 46 2.79 20.35 -0.93
C ILE A 46 2.05 19.78 0.28
N LYS A 47 1.63 20.65 1.20
CA LYS A 47 0.75 20.27 2.31
C LYS A 47 -0.58 19.81 1.70
N PRO A 48 -0.91 18.50 1.66
CA PRO A 48 -2.18 18.05 1.11
C PRO A 48 -3.31 18.62 1.97
N LEU A 49 -4.43 18.97 1.33
CA LEU A 49 -5.66 19.25 2.06
C LEU A 49 -6.07 17.96 2.76
N THR A 50 -5.89 17.92 4.07
CA THR A 50 -6.13 16.74 4.89
C THR A 50 -7.58 16.77 5.39
N VAL A 51 -8.33 15.72 5.11
CA VAL A 51 -9.68 15.53 5.65
C VAL A 51 -9.59 14.62 6.87
N SER A 52 -10.28 14.98 7.95
CA SER A 52 -10.34 14.18 9.17
C SER A 52 -11.66 13.44 9.27
N GLY A 53 -11.62 12.25 9.86
CA GLY A 53 -12.78 11.42 10.14
C GLY A 53 -12.53 10.48 11.32
N SER A 54 -13.52 9.65 11.62
CA SER A 54 -13.41 8.59 12.62
C SER A 54 -14.19 7.35 12.19
N VAL A 55 -13.79 6.19 12.69
CA VAL A 55 -14.40 4.90 12.40
C VAL A 55 -14.35 4.01 13.63
N THR A 56 -15.38 3.18 13.81
CA THR A 56 -15.42 2.12 14.82
C THR A 56 -15.25 0.76 14.18
N GLN A 57 -15.18 -0.31 15.00
CA GLN A 57 -15.11 -1.69 14.51
C GLN A 57 -16.24 -1.97 13.50
N SER A 58 -15.86 -2.53 12.34
CA SER A 58 -16.76 -2.91 11.23
C SER A 58 -17.56 -1.77 10.61
N GLN A 59 -17.24 -0.52 10.94
CA GLN A 59 -17.83 0.66 10.31
C GLN A 59 -17.09 1.01 9.02
N THR A 60 -17.82 1.47 8.00
CA THR A 60 -17.29 2.05 6.77
C THR A 60 -17.56 3.54 6.75
N THR A 61 -16.55 4.33 6.37
CA THR A 61 -16.67 5.76 6.09
C THR A 61 -16.08 6.08 4.72
N TRP A 62 -16.51 7.20 4.12
CA TRP A 62 -16.11 7.58 2.78
C TRP A 62 -15.50 8.97 2.77
N GLN A 63 -14.43 9.11 1.98
CA GLN A 63 -13.84 10.41 1.64
C GLN A 63 -13.70 10.52 0.12
N THR A 64 -13.55 11.74 -0.37
CA THR A 64 -13.44 11.99 -1.81
C THR A 64 -12.32 12.97 -2.13
N LYS A 65 -11.77 12.83 -3.35
CA LYS A 65 -10.82 13.78 -3.93
C LYS A 65 -11.16 14.00 -5.40
N VAL A 66 -11.24 15.27 -5.81
CA VAL A 66 -11.44 15.62 -7.22
C VAL A 66 -10.08 15.86 -7.88
N VAL A 67 -9.84 15.15 -8.98
CA VAL A 67 -8.70 15.38 -9.88
C VAL A 67 -9.22 16.11 -11.11
N SER A 68 -8.93 17.40 -11.24
CA SER A 68 -9.38 18.25 -12.35
C SER A 68 -8.27 18.55 -13.36
N ALA A 69 -7.00 18.56 -12.92
CA ALA A 69 -5.84 18.82 -13.73
C ALA A 69 -5.22 17.52 -14.27
N TYR A 70 -4.38 17.64 -15.32
CA TYR A 70 -3.51 16.55 -15.71
C TYR A 70 -2.38 16.39 -14.70
N ILE A 71 -2.33 15.24 -14.07
CA ILE A 71 -1.26 14.82 -13.15
C ILE A 71 -0.89 13.37 -13.45
N THR A 72 0.37 13.00 -13.24
CA THR A 72 0.88 11.64 -13.44
C THR A 72 1.13 10.89 -12.15
N SER A 73 1.01 11.59 -11.01
CA SER A 73 1.14 10.99 -9.67
C SER A 73 0.18 11.64 -8.68
N MET A 74 -0.33 10.84 -7.75
CA MET A 74 -1.18 11.28 -6.65
C MET A 74 -0.81 10.49 -5.40
N ASN A 75 -0.57 11.16 -4.28
CA ASN A 75 -0.38 10.48 -3.00
C ASN A 75 -1.72 10.32 -2.28
N VAL A 76 -1.93 9.14 -1.71
CA VAL A 76 -3.05 8.80 -0.82
C VAL A 76 -2.45 8.35 0.51
N ASN A 77 -2.69 9.12 1.57
CA ASN A 77 -2.06 8.92 2.86
C ASN A 77 -3.12 8.88 3.97
N LEU A 78 -3.60 7.68 4.28
CA LEU A 78 -4.49 7.43 5.41
C LEU A 78 -3.62 7.23 6.67
N TYR A 79 -3.77 8.12 7.64
CA TYR A 79 -3.00 8.11 8.89
C TYR A 79 -3.91 8.13 10.10
N TRP A 80 -3.70 7.20 11.04
CA TRP A 80 -4.42 7.13 12.33
C TRP A 80 -3.49 7.01 13.53
N GLY A 81 -2.19 6.72 13.34
CA GLY A 81 -1.13 6.82 14.33
C GLY A 81 -1.16 5.79 15.47
N ASN A 82 -2.16 4.93 15.54
CA ASN A 82 -2.27 3.89 16.56
C ASN A 82 -2.08 2.50 15.95
N PRO A 83 -0.89 1.87 16.05
CA PRO A 83 -0.62 0.57 15.45
C PRO A 83 -1.37 -0.60 16.12
N SER A 84 -2.03 -0.38 17.28
CA SER A 84 -2.90 -1.38 17.90
C SER A 84 -4.27 -1.49 17.25
N ASN A 85 -4.67 -0.49 16.45
CA ASN A 85 -5.86 -0.51 15.61
C ASN A 85 -5.44 -0.69 14.15
N SER A 86 -6.27 -1.35 13.35
CA SER A 86 -6.04 -1.54 11.93
C SER A 86 -7.22 -1.04 11.11
N LEU A 87 -6.95 -0.15 10.17
CA LEU A 87 -7.90 0.30 9.16
C LEU A 87 -7.60 -0.37 7.81
N GLN A 88 -8.62 -0.45 6.98
CA GLN A 88 -8.53 -0.94 5.61
C GLN A 88 -8.89 0.20 4.66
N LEU A 89 -8.17 0.31 3.55
CA LEU A 89 -8.43 1.29 2.50
C LEU A 89 -8.76 0.59 1.18
N ARG A 90 -9.84 1.04 0.52
CA ARG A 90 -10.08 0.81 -0.91
C ARG A 90 -10.19 2.13 -1.63
N ILE A 91 -9.70 2.16 -2.85
CA ILE A 91 -9.69 3.35 -3.70
C ILE A 91 -10.50 3.04 -4.95
N TYR A 92 -11.46 3.90 -5.26
CA TYR A 92 -12.30 3.81 -6.45
C TYR A 92 -11.95 4.97 -7.38
N SER A 93 -11.50 4.63 -8.57
CA SER A 93 -11.15 5.59 -9.62
C SER A 93 -12.36 6.00 -10.46
N PRO A 94 -12.37 7.21 -11.04
CA PRO A 94 -13.46 7.66 -11.92
C PRO A 94 -13.68 6.80 -13.16
N ASP A 95 -12.67 6.04 -13.60
CA ASP A 95 -12.76 5.11 -14.73
C ASP A 95 -13.37 3.74 -14.36
N GLY A 96 -13.81 3.57 -13.11
CA GLY A 96 -14.40 2.33 -12.60
C GLY A 96 -13.39 1.33 -12.03
N SER A 97 -12.10 1.63 -12.04
CA SER A 97 -11.09 0.77 -11.43
C SER A 97 -11.18 0.81 -9.89
N ILE A 98 -10.95 -0.34 -9.24
CA ILE A 98 -10.97 -0.49 -7.78
C ILE A 98 -9.62 -1.06 -7.34
N TYR A 99 -8.98 -0.39 -6.39
CA TYR A 99 -7.69 -0.77 -5.83
C TYR A 99 -7.82 -1.12 -4.36
N GLY A 100 -7.21 -2.22 -3.95
CA GLY A 100 -7.26 -2.74 -2.59
C GLY A 100 -8.17 -3.97 -2.44
N PRO A 101 -8.45 -4.42 -1.20
CA PRO A 101 -8.18 -3.69 0.06
C PRO A 101 -6.69 -3.63 0.40
N VAL A 102 -6.26 -2.49 0.94
CA VAL A 102 -4.92 -2.25 1.46
C VAL A 102 -4.98 -2.13 2.98
N TYR A 103 -4.00 -2.72 3.66
CA TYR A 103 -3.88 -2.72 5.11
C TYR A 103 -2.57 -2.04 5.55
N ASP A 104 -2.44 -1.77 6.85
CA ASP A 104 -1.28 -1.14 7.47
C ASP A 104 0.06 -1.80 7.09
N ASN A 105 0.09 -3.14 7.04
CA ASN A 105 1.30 -3.90 6.74
C ASN A 105 1.70 -3.92 5.25
N TYR A 106 1.03 -3.18 4.38
CA TYR A 106 1.28 -3.19 2.93
C TYR A 106 2.72 -2.76 2.56
N ASN A 107 3.30 -1.84 3.31
CA ASN A 107 4.69 -1.40 3.15
C ASN A 107 5.70 -2.22 3.98
N GLY A 108 5.25 -3.29 4.66
CA GLY A 108 6.05 -4.13 5.56
C GLY A 108 6.17 -3.60 6.99
N THR A 109 5.48 -2.51 7.33
CA THR A 109 5.50 -1.89 8.66
C THR A 109 4.07 -1.73 9.19
N ILE A 110 3.85 -1.96 10.48
CA ILE A 110 2.60 -1.66 11.17
C ILE A 110 2.84 -0.40 12.02
N ASP A 111 2.42 0.74 11.49
CA ASP A 111 2.70 2.06 12.09
C ASP A 111 1.47 2.96 12.23
N GLY A 112 0.27 2.39 11.98
CA GLY A 112 -0.98 3.16 11.99
C GLY A 112 -1.13 4.05 10.77
N ARG A 113 -0.67 3.57 9.59
CA ARG A 113 -0.65 4.35 8.36
C ARG A 113 -0.74 3.47 7.10
N ILE A 114 -1.49 3.93 6.12
CA ILE A 114 -1.44 3.43 4.74
C ILE A 114 -1.04 4.59 3.84
N ASN A 115 0.17 4.55 3.29
CA ASN A 115 0.73 5.61 2.45
C ASN A 115 1.06 5.06 1.07
N LEU A 116 0.32 5.51 0.04
CA LEU A 116 0.36 4.98 -1.32
C LEU A 116 0.65 6.08 -2.34
N ASN A 117 1.38 5.74 -3.39
CA ASN A 117 1.46 6.51 -4.61
C ASN A 117 0.60 5.84 -5.69
N VAL A 118 -0.31 6.62 -6.25
CA VAL A 118 -1.05 6.30 -7.47
C VAL A 118 -0.30 6.93 -8.63
N LEU A 119 0.17 6.10 -9.57
CA LEU A 119 1.00 6.53 -10.70
C LEU A 119 0.33 6.13 -12.02
N ASN A 120 0.28 7.06 -12.97
CA ASN A 120 -0.13 6.77 -14.35
C ASN A 120 0.60 7.70 -15.31
N ARG A 121 1.49 7.15 -16.13
CA ARG A 121 2.30 7.92 -17.09
C ARG A 121 1.46 8.61 -18.16
N ALA A 122 0.30 8.04 -18.50
CA ALA A 122 -0.64 8.63 -19.45
C ALA A 122 -1.57 9.67 -18.81
N GLY A 123 -1.45 9.88 -17.51
CA GLY A 123 -2.29 10.78 -16.70
C GLY A 123 -3.26 10.02 -15.81
N ILE A 124 -3.37 10.47 -14.58
CA ILE A 124 -4.34 9.95 -13.61
C ILE A 124 -5.76 10.32 -14.07
N PRO A 125 -6.73 9.37 -14.07
CA PRO A 125 -8.11 9.63 -14.47
C PRO A 125 -8.70 10.87 -13.78
N LYS A 126 -9.22 11.80 -14.57
CA LYS A 126 -9.89 13.02 -14.06
C LYS A 126 -11.29 12.67 -13.58
N GLY A 127 -11.71 13.31 -12.51
CA GLY A 127 -13.01 13.08 -11.88
C GLY A 127 -12.91 12.93 -10.38
N THR A 128 -13.97 12.39 -9.79
CA THR A 128 -14.05 12.17 -8.34
C THR A 128 -13.53 10.77 -8.01
N TRP A 129 -12.50 10.73 -7.20
CA TRP A 129 -11.95 9.54 -6.57
C TRP A 129 -12.63 9.34 -5.24
N TYR A 130 -12.99 8.11 -4.89
CA TYR A 130 -13.59 7.76 -3.60
C TYR A 130 -12.65 6.88 -2.80
N TYR A 131 -12.55 7.14 -1.52
CA TYR A 131 -11.78 6.39 -0.55
C TYR A 131 -12.73 5.75 0.45
N GLU A 132 -12.79 4.42 0.45
CA GLU A 132 -13.52 3.63 1.42
C GLU A 132 -12.59 3.27 2.57
N ILE A 133 -12.87 3.77 3.75
CA ILE A 133 -12.12 3.49 4.98
C ILE A 133 -12.98 2.60 5.87
N TYR A 134 -12.47 1.41 6.17
CA TYR A 134 -13.15 0.41 6.97
C TYR A 134 -12.39 0.12 8.26
N GLY A 135 -13.10 0.09 9.40
CA GLY A 135 -12.55 -0.31 10.71
C GLY A 135 -12.35 -1.81 10.78
N TYR A 136 -11.18 -2.30 10.35
CA TYR A 136 -10.88 -3.72 10.23
C TYR A 136 -10.65 -4.38 11.61
N SER A 137 -9.83 -3.75 12.46
CA SER A 137 -9.59 -4.15 13.84
C SER A 137 -9.46 -2.89 14.68
N VAL A 138 -10.58 -2.43 15.25
CA VAL A 138 -10.63 -1.15 15.96
C VAL A 138 -11.21 -1.35 17.36
N LYS A 139 -10.44 -0.94 18.37
CA LYS A 139 -10.90 -0.88 19.74
C LYS A 139 -11.41 0.51 20.07
N GLY A 140 -12.73 0.61 20.30
CA GLY A 140 -13.39 1.89 20.52
C GLY A 140 -13.60 2.70 19.22
N THR A 141 -13.26 3.96 19.23
CA THR A 141 -13.32 4.87 18.07
C THR A 141 -11.91 5.27 17.65
N GLN A 142 -11.59 5.11 16.37
CA GLN A 142 -10.31 5.53 15.80
C GLN A 142 -10.50 6.76 14.90
N SER A 143 -9.87 7.87 15.27
CA SER A 143 -9.76 9.04 14.41
C SER A 143 -8.67 8.83 13.37
N TYR A 144 -8.88 9.39 12.18
CA TYR A 144 -7.91 9.34 11.07
C TYR A 144 -7.88 10.65 10.29
N THR A 145 -6.84 10.80 9.48
CA THR A 145 -6.71 11.82 8.43
C THR A 145 -6.36 11.17 7.10
N ILE A 146 -6.82 11.76 5.97
CA ILE A 146 -6.50 11.30 4.63
C ILE A 146 -6.32 12.48 3.67
#